data_b2ff36cbc949f997b70afc66c1287c2d
#
_entry.id   b2ff36cbc949f997b70afc66c1287c2d
#
_cell.length_a   1.000
_cell.length_b   1.000
_cell.length_c   1.000
_cell.angle_alpha   90.00
_cell.angle_beta   90.00
_cell.angle_gamma   90.00
#
_symmetry.space_group_name_H-M   'P 1'
#
loop_
_entity.id
_entity.type
_entity.pdbx_description
1 polymer ?
#
loop_
_entity_poly.entity_id
_entity_poly.type
_entity_poly.pdbx_seq_one_letter_code
_entity_poly.pdbx_strand_id
1 'polypeptide(L)'
;MLRQEKKDIYQIGTFEFRSTYKIKVSKNTHSIGSETENIELLNPKDIEILRNQKFKILHIGAIQVAIKPLTRIGLNKLVCACLKDVGHNNFDGSLLGIIESNMTYGPVYFNHFPDLKLSCIDDMSIHKALTLNVQTKGYDMDPREKKYSYSILNIL
;
A
#
# COMPACT_ATOMS: atom_id res chain seq x y z
N MET A 1 -7.68 -0.51 16.08
CA MET A 1 -6.92 0.04 14.94
C MET A 1 -6.43 1.43 15.34
N LEU A 2 -5.14 1.60 15.62
CA LEU A 2 -4.57 2.91 15.94
C LEU A 2 -4.57 3.75 14.66
N ARG A 3 -5.40 4.77 14.61
CA ARG A 3 -5.43 5.75 13.53
C ARG A 3 -4.24 6.68 13.76
N GLN A 4 -3.15 6.43 13.04
CA GLN A 4 -2.00 7.32 13.06
C GLN A 4 -2.40 8.67 12.48
N GLU A 5 -2.21 9.74 13.25
CA GLU A 5 -2.53 11.08 12.80
C GLU A 5 -1.42 11.60 11.86
N LYS A 6 -1.79 12.46 10.90
CA LYS A 6 -0.85 13.08 9.94
C LYS A 6 0.32 13.78 10.65
N LYS A 7 0.10 14.31 11.84
CA LYS A 7 1.10 15.01 12.67
C LYS A 7 2.20 14.08 13.18
N ASP A 8 1.90 12.79 13.36
CA ASP A 8 2.88 11.81 13.87
C ASP A 8 3.93 11.45 12.82
N ILE A 9 3.59 11.64 11.53
CA ILE A 9 4.47 11.29 10.40
C ILE A 9 5.27 12.49 9.92
N TYR A 10 4.63 13.67 9.87
CA TYR A 10 5.27 14.89 9.43
C TYR A 10 5.37 15.88 10.59
N GLN A 11 6.57 16.03 11.15
CA GLN A 11 6.86 17.15 12.06
C GLN A 11 6.96 18.42 11.25
N ILE A 12 5.95 19.29 11.38
CA ILE A 12 5.96 20.60 10.75
C ILE A 12 6.89 21.49 11.57
N GLY A 13 8.11 21.69 11.08
CA GLY A 13 9.06 22.64 11.70
C GLY A 13 8.54 24.07 11.59
N THR A 14 8.85 24.88 12.61
CA THR A 14 8.38 26.28 12.77
C THR A 14 8.98 27.26 11.76
N PHE A 15 9.84 26.83 10.83
CA PHE A 15 10.41 27.65 9.75
C PHE A 15 9.73 27.33 8.43
N GLU A 16 8.60 27.96 8.15
CA GLU A 16 7.95 27.97 6.84
C GLU A 16 8.69 28.91 5.88
N PHE A 17 9.70 28.39 5.20
CA PHE A 17 10.01 28.92 3.85
C PHE A 17 8.99 28.31 2.90
N ARG A 18 8.12 29.13 2.30
CA ARG A 18 7.08 28.90 1.30
C ARG A 18 7.28 27.66 0.38
N SER A 19 7.41 26.47 0.90
CA SER A 19 7.27 25.24 0.13
C SER A 19 5.80 24.84 0.17
N THR A 20 5.12 24.94 -0.96
CA THR A 20 3.74 24.48 -1.08
C THR A 20 3.77 22.95 -1.03
N TYR A 21 3.47 22.38 0.11
CA TYR A 21 3.26 20.94 0.26
C TYR A 21 1.79 20.64 0.59
N LYS A 22 1.34 19.49 0.18
CA LYS A 22 -0.01 19.00 0.45
C LYS A 22 0.06 17.59 0.99
N ILE A 23 -0.51 17.36 2.16
CA ILE A 23 -0.61 16.01 2.73
C ILE A 23 -1.93 15.40 2.27
N LYS A 24 -1.86 14.23 1.64
CA LYS A 24 -3.02 13.48 1.19
C LYS A 24 -3.03 12.09 1.87
N VAL A 25 -4.20 11.67 2.30
CA VAL A 25 -4.45 10.29 2.73
C VAL A 25 -5.40 9.67 1.72
N SER A 26 -4.98 8.59 1.08
CA SER A 26 -5.85 7.81 0.21
C SER A 26 -6.11 6.44 0.82
N LYS A 27 -7.32 5.92 0.62
CA LYS A 27 -7.71 4.59 1.06
C LYS A 27 -8.33 3.84 -0.12
N ASN A 28 -7.72 2.71 -0.46
CA ASN A 28 -8.21 1.82 -1.49
C ASN A 28 -8.65 0.50 -0.86
N THR A 29 -9.73 -0.08 -1.37
CA THR A 29 -10.23 -1.38 -0.91
C THR A 29 -10.47 -2.25 -2.13
N HIS A 30 -9.90 -3.44 -2.13
CA HIS A 30 -10.02 -4.42 -3.20
C HIS A 30 -10.37 -5.80 -2.63
N SER A 31 -10.83 -6.69 -3.49
CA SER A 31 -11.10 -8.07 -3.12
C SER A 31 -10.20 -9.00 -3.93
N ILE A 32 -9.54 -9.92 -3.24
CA ILE A 32 -8.62 -10.90 -3.83
C ILE A 32 -9.39 -12.17 -4.17
N GLY A 33 -9.28 -12.62 -5.40
CA GLY A 33 -9.90 -13.87 -5.88
C GLY A 33 -8.90 -14.95 -6.28
N SER A 34 -7.66 -14.58 -6.60
CA SER A 34 -6.61 -15.50 -7.04
C SER A 34 -5.68 -15.94 -5.89
N GLU A 35 -4.86 -16.96 -6.13
CA GLU A 35 -3.82 -17.39 -5.16
C GLU A 35 -2.68 -16.40 -5.05
N THR A 36 -2.39 -15.69 -6.14
CA THR A 36 -1.37 -14.65 -6.18
C THR A 36 -1.93 -13.45 -6.92
N GLU A 37 -1.78 -12.27 -6.35
CA GLU A 37 -2.26 -11.01 -6.93
C GLU A 37 -1.25 -9.88 -6.67
N ASN A 38 -1.02 -9.07 -7.71
CA ASN A 38 -0.21 -7.85 -7.64
C ASN A 38 -1.13 -6.64 -7.70
N ILE A 39 -0.99 -5.76 -6.72
CA ILE A 39 -1.86 -4.62 -6.52
C ILE A 39 -1.04 -3.35 -6.58
N GLU A 40 -1.31 -2.49 -7.57
CA GLU A 40 -0.70 -1.16 -7.65
C GLU A 40 -1.32 -0.25 -6.58
N LEU A 41 -0.48 0.34 -5.73
CA LEU A 41 -0.95 1.13 -4.58
C LEU A 41 -1.23 2.58 -4.92
N LEU A 42 -0.60 3.11 -5.95
CA LEU A 42 -0.77 4.49 -6.38
C LEU A 42 -1.85 4.60 -7.44
N ASN A 43 -2.86 5.42 -7.19
CA ASN A 43 -3.93 5.63 -8.14
C ASN A 43 -3.46 6.57 -9.27
N PRO A 44 -3.53 6.16 -10.55
CA PRO A 44 -3.14 6.99 -11.69
C PRO A 44 -3.84 8.36 -11.71
N LYS A 45 -5.13 8.42 -11.34
CA LYS A 45 -5.89 9.67 -11.28
C LYS A 45 -5.35 10.64 -10.24
N ASP A 46 -4.90 10.11 -9.09
CA ASP A 46 -4.30 10.94 -8.04
C ASP A 46 -2.97 11.54 -8.50
N ILE A 47 -2.16 10.75 -9.22
CA ILE A 47 -0.91 11.22 -9.82
C ILE A 47 -1.17 12.31 -10.86
N GLU A 48 -2.16 12.13 -11.72
CA GLU A 48 -2.56 13.13 -12.71
C GLU A 48 -2.99 14.45 -12.06
N ILE A 49 -3.78 14.39 -10.98
CA ILE A 49 -4.19 15.57 -10.22
C ILE A 49 -2.96 16.30 -9.65
N LEU A 50 -1.98 15.57 -9.10
CA LEU A 50 -0.75 16.16 -8.58
C LEU A 50 0.07 16.85 -9.68
N ARG A 51 0.19 16.24 -10.86
CA ARG A 51 0.84 16.82 -12.03
C ARG A 51 0.17 18.11 -12.48
N ASN A 52 -1.15 18.10 -12.59
CA ASN A 52 -1.95 19.29 -12.98
C ASN A 52 -1.80 20.42 -11.96
N GLN A 53 -1.59 20.11 -10.69
CA GLN A 53 -1.28 21.05 -9.62
C GLN A 53 0.20 21.46 -9.57
N LYS A 54 1.03 21.01 -10.54
CA LYS A 54 2.46 21.31 -10.67
C LYS A 54 3.33 20.80 -9.50
N PHE A 55 2.89 19.79 -8.78
CA PHE A 55 3.77 19.11 -7.83
C PHE A 55 4.82 18.28 -8.56
N LYS A 56 6.08 18.43 -8.14
CA LYS A 56 7.23 17.79 -8.78
C LYS A 56 7.58 16.45 -8.13
N ILE A 57 7.40 16.35 -6.83
CA ILE A 57 7.80 15.20 -6.02
C ILE A 57 6.60 14.70 -5.24
N LEU A 58 6.40 13.40 -5.26
CA LEU A 58 5.52 12.66 -4.39
C LEU A 58 6.36 11.98 -3.31
N HIS A 59 6.11 12.31 -2.05
CA HIS A 59 6.76 11.67 -0.91
C HIS A 59 5.78 10.72 -0.21
N ILE A 60 6.14 9.45 -0.13
CA ILE A 60 5.34 8.43 0.54
C ILE A 60 5.89 8.21 1.93
N GLY A 61 5.23 8.80 2.92
CA GLY A 61 5.66 8.78 4.31
C GLY A 61 5.18 7.55 5.06
N ALA A 62 4.00 7.02 4.76
CA ALA A 62 3.48 5.84 5.43
C ALA A 62 2.52 5.04 4.55
N ILE A 63 2.57 3.73 4.69
CA ILE A 63 1.64 2.78 4.09
C ILE A 63 1.11 1.88 5.20
N GLN A 64 -0.21 1.82 5.34
CA GLN A 64 -0.89 0.89 6.22
C GLN A 64 -1.67 -0.12 5.39
N VAL A 65 -1.41 -1.39 5.58
CA VAL A 65 -2.11 -2.49 4.92
C VAL A 65 -2.95 -3.24 5.94
N ALA A 66 -4.22 -3.49 5.58
CA ALA A 66 -5.13 -4.33 6.34
C ALA A 66 -5.66 -5.44 5.42
N ILE A 67 -5.46 -6.68 5.79
CA ILE A 67 -5.98 -7.84 5.05
C ILE A 67 -7.02 -8.52 5.92
N LYS A 68 -8.24 -8.64 5.40
CA LYS A 68 -9.37 -9.23 6.10
C LYS A 68 -9.87 -10.46 5.34
N PRO A 69 -10.00 -11.63 6.00
CA PRO A 69 -10.65 -12.79 5.37
C PRO A 69 -12.13 -12.48 5.11
N LEU A 70 -12.62 -12.87 3.96
CA LEU A 70 -14.05 -12.87 3.63
C LEU A 70 -14.70 -14.22 3.93
N THR A 71 -13.88 -15.22 4.30
CA THR A 71 -14.31 -16.52 4.72
C THR A 71 -14.58 -16.56 6.22
N ARG A 72 -15.16 -17.69 6.69
CA ARG A 72 -15.41 -17.93 8.11
C ARG A 72 -14.09 -17.87 8.89
N ILE A 73 -14.10 -17.17 10.03
CA ILE A 73 -12.98 -17.17 11.00
C ILE A 73 -12.78 -18.59 11.55
N GLY A 74 -11.56 -18.94 11.91
CA GLY A 74 -11.19 -20.25 12.44
C GLY A 74 -10.66 -21.24 11.39
N LEU A 75 -10.68 -20.87 10.10
CA LEU A 75 -10.04 -21.67 9.05
C LEU A 75 -8.54 -21.37 9.02
N ASN A 76 -7.74 -22.45 8.97
CA ASN A 76 -6.28 -22.33 8.85
C ASN A 76 -5.90 -21.89 7.43
N LYS A 77 -5.91 -20.60 7.19
CA LYS A 77 -5.64 -19.97 5.90
C LYS A 77 -4.43 -19.06 6.02
N LEU A 78 -3.42 -19.34 5.22
CA LEU A 78 -2.18 -18.57 5.21
C LEU A 78 -2.25 -17.44 4.19
N VAL A 79 -1.72 -16.29 4.57
CA VAL A 79 -1.49 -15.15 3.69
C VAL A 79 -0.06 -14.68 3.86
N CYS A 80 0.61 -14.43 2.73
CA CYS A 80 1.88 -13.73 2.66
C CYS A 80 1.66 -12.46 1.83
N ALA A 81 2.06 -11.32 2.35
CA ALA A 81 1.98 -10.05 1.63
C ALA A 81 3.35 -9.35 1.61
N CYS A 82 3.81 -9.00 0.41
CA CYS A 82 5.08 -8.33 0.17
C CYS A 82 4.84 -6.95 -0.43
N LEU A 83 5.34 -5.90 0.23
CA LEU A 83 5.36 -4.55 -0.29
C LEU A 83 6.67 -4.32 -1.04
N LYS A 84 6.59 -3.86 -2.30
CA LYS A 84 7.75 -3.70 -3.17
C LYS A 84 7.79 -2.31 -3.80
N ASP A 85 9.00 -1.78 -3.93
CA ASP A 85 9.34 -0.70 -4.84
C ASP A 85 9.83 -1.31 -6.17
N VAL A 86 9.02 -1.20 -7.20
CA VAL A 86 9.30 -1.79 -8.52
C VAL A 86 10.38 -1.03 -9.29
N GLY A 87 10.73 0.20 -8.85
CA GLY A 87 11.82 0.99 -9.44
C GLY A 87 13.22 0.40 -9.22
N HIS A 88 13.38 -0.56 -8.30
CA HIS A 88 14.64 -1.24 -8.06
C HIS A 88 14.80 -2.52 -8.88
N ASN A 89 15.98 -2.70 -9.50
CA ASN A 89 16.26 -3.83 -10.40
C ASN A 89 16.59 -5.14 -9.67
N ASN A 90 16.89 -5.12 -8.37
CA ASN A 90 17.15 -6.33 -7.59
C ASN A 90 16.06 -6.54 -6.54
N PHE A 91 15.84 -7.81 -6.18
CA PHE A 91 14.79 -8.19 -5.23
C PHE A 91 15.03 -7.59 -3.84
N ASP A 92 16.26 -7.65 -3.33
CA ASP A 92 16.57 -7.20 -1.97
C ASP A 92 16.38 -5.69 -1.81
N GLY A 93 16.78 -4.91 -2.83
CA GLY A 93 16.55 -3.47 -2.84
C GLY A 93 15.09 -3.06 -3.07
N SER A 94 14.32 -3.94 -3.71
CA SER A 94 12.90 -3.67 -3.99
C SER A 94 11.96 -4.01 -2.84
N LEU A 95 12.37 -4.89 -1.92
CA LEU A 95 11.52 -5.34 -0.81
C LEU A 95 11.45 -4.28 0.29
N LEU A 96 10.31 -3.64 0.43
CA LEU A 96 10.07 -2.64 1.47
C LEU A 96 9.52 -3.26 2.76
N GLY A 97 8.71 -4.31 2.64
CA GLY A 97 8.14 -5.00 3.80
C GLY A 97 7.49 -6.32 3.43
N ILE A 98 7.47 -7.23 4.38
CA ILE A 98 6.82 -8.53 4.22
C ILE A 98 6.07 -8.88 5.51
N ILE A 99 4.93 -9.53 5.36
CA ILE A 99 4.19 -10.16 6.44
C ILE A 99 3.70 -11.53 6.00
N GLU A 100 3.87 -12.51 6.88
CA GLU A 100 3.23 -13.81 6.76
C GLU A 100 2.37 -14.04 7.99
N SER A 101 1.14 -14.49 7.79
CA SER A 101 0.21 -14.69 8.89
C SER A 101 -0.84 -15.74 8.57
N ASN A 102 -1.36 -16.32 9.64
CA ASN A 102 -2.51 -17.19 9.60
C ASN A 102 -3.77 -16.40 9.93
N MET A 103 -4.76 -16.43 9.04
CA MET A 103 -6.01 -15.68 9.15
C MET A 103 -7.04 -16.32 10.11
N THR A 104 -6.63 -17.33 10.88
CA THR A 104 -7.50 -18.04 11.84
C THR A 104 -8.15 -17.10 12.85
N TYR A 105 -7.40 -16.08 13.29
CA TYR A 105 -7.84 -15.13 14.33
C TYR A 105 -8.46 -13.84 13.77
N GLY A 106 -8.57 -13.73 12.46
CA GLY A 106 -9.19 -12.56 11.82
C GLY A 106 -8.23 -11.67 11.03
N PRO A 107 -8.51 -10.37 10.94
CA PRO A 107 -7.74 -9.45 10.10
C PRO A 107 -6.29 -9.27 10.56
N VAL A 108 -5.40 -9.10 9.59
CA VAL A 108 -3.98 -8.79 9.80
C VAL A 108 -3.70 -7.38 9.35
N TYR A 109 -2.88 -6.67 10.12
CA TYR A 109 -2.49 -5.28 9.87
C TYR A 109 -0.98 -5.14 9.94
N PHE A 110 -0.40 -4.36 9.02
CA PHE A 110 0.97 -3.91 9.16
C PHE A 110 1.13 -2.49 8.64
N ASN A 111 2.13 -1.79 9.19
CA ASN A 111 2.50 -0.44 8.80
C ASN A 111 3.93 -0.47 8.27
N HIS A 112 4.19 0.32 7.24
CA HIS A 112 5.52 0.54 6.70
C HIS A 112 5.73 2.03 6.46
N PHE A 113 6.95 2.51 6.72
CA PHE A 113 7.36 3.91 6.57
C PHE A 113 8.53 3.97 5.57
N PRO A 114 8.25 3.99 4.25
CA PRO A 114 9.26 3.80 3.23
C PRO A 114 10.19 5.02 3.04
N ASP A 115 9.78 6.22 3.48
CA ASP A 115 10.47 7.50 3.16
C ASP A 115 10.82 7.62 1.66
N LEU A 116 9.92 7.18 0.81
CA LEU A 116 10.15 7.07 -0.63
C LEU A 116 9.76 8.35 -1.35
N LYS A 117 10.69 8.90 -2.14
CA LYS A 117 10.48 10.09 -2.97
C LYS A 117 10.44 9.71 -4.44
N LEU A 118 9.34 10.04 -5.10
CA LEU A 118 9.07 9.73 -6.50
C LEU A 118 8.91 11.01 -7.31
N SER A 119 9.50 11.07 -8.52
CA SER A 119 9.29 12.20 -9.43
C SER A 119 7.94 12.10 -10.11
N CYS A 120 7.09 13.11 -9.94
CA CYS A 120 5.80 13.18 -10.63
C CYS A 120 5.94 13.61 -12.11
N ILE A 121 7.07 14.20 -12.51
CA ILE A 121 7.24 14.82 -13.83
C ILE A 121 7.88 13.84 -14.81
N ASP A 122 8.99 13.19 -14.39
CA ASP A 122 9.87 12.48 -15.29
C ASP A 122 9.42 11.03 -15.54
N ASP A 123 8.62 10.46 -14.64
CA ASP A 123 8.18 9.06 -14.72
C ASP A 123 6.67 8.96 -14.96
N MET A 124 6.29 8.62 -16.20
CA MET A 124 4.88 8.38 -16.55
C MET A 124 4.32 7.12 -15.92
N SER A 125 5.17 6.18 -15.50
CA SER A 125 4.80 4.90 -14.89
C SER A 125 4.85 4.90 -13.36
N ILE A 126 5.02 6.06 -12.73
CA ILE A 126 5.11 6.23 -11.26
C ILE A 126 3.99 5.50 -10.48
N HIS A 127 2.80 5.35 -11.07
CA HIS A 127 1.69 4.61 -10.45
C HIS A 127 2.02 3.14 -10.19
N LYS A 128 2.97 2.57 -10.93
CA LYS A 128 3.46 1.19 -10.76
C LYS A 128 4.59 1.07 -9.76
N ALA A 129 5.19 2.19 -9.32
CA ALA A 129 6.38 2.18 -8.47
C ALA A 129 6.17 1.38 -7.17
N LEU A 130 4.98 1.44 -6.59
CA LEU A 130 4.64 0.69 -5.39
C LEU A 130 3.61 -0.40 -5.68
N THR A 131 3.99 -1.64 -5.36
CA THR A 131 3.14 -2.82 -5.57
C THR A 131 3.07 -3.65 -4.30
N LEU A 132 1.87 -4.08 -3.95
CA LEU A 132 1.61 -5.10 -2.93
C LEU A 132 1.37 -6.43 -3.64
N ASN A 133 2.28 -7.38 -3.45
CA ASN A 133 2.08 -8.76 -3.86
C ASN A 133 1.43 -9.53 -2.72
N VAL A 134 0.29 -10.16 -2.95
CA VAL A 134 -0.41 -10.99 -1.96
C VAL A 134 -0.48 -12.41 -2.48
N GLN A 135 -0.04 -13.35 -1.65
CA GLN A 135 -0.11 -14.78 -1.90
C GLN A 135 -0.95 -15.47 -0.82
N THR A 136 -1.76 -16.41 -1.23
CA THR A 136 -2.66 -17.15 -0.34
C THR A 136 -2.51 -18.64 -0.54
N LYS A 137 -2.58 -19.40 0.56
CA LYS A 137 -2.54 -20.88 0.53
C LYS A 137 -3.70 -21.49 1.32
N GLY A 138 -4.11 -22.69 0.91
CA GLY A 138 -5.12 -23.48 1.61
C GLY A 138 -6.57 -23.10 1.28
N TYR A 139 -6.82 -22.49 0.13
CA TYR A 139 -8.16 -22.15 -0.34
C TYR A 139 -8.59 -23.07 -1.48
N ASP A 140 -9.38 -24.09 -1.16
CA ASP A 140 -10.08 -24.93 -2.13
C ASP A 140 -11.46 -24.32 -2.46
N MET A 141 -11.45 -23.08 -2.98
CA MET A 141 -12.67 -22.35 -3.33
C MET A 141 -12.77 -22.18 -4.83
N ASP A 142 -14.00 -22.06 -5.32
CA ASP A 142 -14.26 -21.71 -6.73
C ASP A 142 -13.50 -20.41 -7.09
N PRO A 143 -12.77 -20.37 -8.21
CA PRO A 143 -12.05 -19.16 -8.66
C PRO A 143 -12.92 -17.91 -8.78
N ARG A 144 -14.24 -18.08 -8.87
CA ARG A 144 -15.21 -16.96 -8.93
C ARG A 144 -15.56 -16.36 -7.58
N GLU A 145 -15.20 -17.02 -6.48
CA GLU A 145 -15.44 -16.52 -5.13
C GLU A 145 -14.32 -15.63 -4.65
N LYS A 146 -14.68 -14.50 -4.03
CA LYS A 146 -13.71 -13.56 -3.45
C LYS A 146 -13.25 -14.04 -2.10
N LYS A 147 -11.93 -14.25 -1.94
CA LYS A 147 -11.31 -14.85 -0.76
C LYS A 147 -11.02 -13.85 0.36
N TYR A 148 -10.65 -12.64 -0.01
CA TYR A 148 -10.25 -11.58 0.92
C TYR A 148 -10.71 -10.20 0.46
N SER A 149 -10.85 -9.30 1.40
CA SER A 149 -10.75 -7.87 1.15
C SER A 149 -9.52 -7.32 1.84
N TYR A 150 -8.84 -6.39 1.20
CA TYR A 150 -7.79 -5.61 1.84
C TYR A 150 -8.13 -4.13 1.73
N SER A 151 -7.65 -3.38 2.72
CA SER A 151 -7.71 -1.92 2.70
C SER A 151 -6.30 -1.39 2.87
N ILE A 152 -5.92 -0.46 2.01
CA ILE A 152 -4.63 0.21 2.05
C ILE A 152 -4.86 1.67 2.35
N LEU A 153 -4.18 2.18 3.36
CA LEU A 153 -4.13 3.59 3.70
C LEU A 153 -2.75 4.11 3.37
N ASN A 154 -2.66 5.02 2.40
CA ASN A 154 -1.43 5.70 2.05
C ASN A 154 -1.47 7.13 2.59
N ILE A 155 -0.36 7.57 3.19
CA ILE A 155 -0.14 8.98 3.54
C ILE A 155 0.94 9.52 2.61
N LEU A 156 0.54 10.43 1.76
CA LEU A 156 1.31 11.02 0.68
C LEU A 156 1.64 12.47 1.00
#